data_25f4473fb0ce069f47dbdb9c45eda908
#
_entry.id   25f4473fb0ce069f47dbdb9c45eda908
#
_cell.length_a   1.000
_cell.length_b   1.000
_cell.length_c   1.000
_cell.angle_alpha   90.00
_cell.angle_beta   90.00
_cell.angle_gamma   90.00
#
_symmetry.space_group_name_H-M   'P 1'
#
loop_
_entity.id
_entity.type
_entity.pdbx_description
1 polymer ?
#
loop_
_entity_poly.entity_id
_entity_poly.type
_entity_poly.pdbx_seq_one_letter_code
_entity_poly.pdbx_strand_id
1 'polypeptide(L)'
;WIDAWEDWMRDLDTFMSRRGIPVIPNVGALVTSWDNTDYSVSAGAFLEQFAEPEFDPNDWVSATNQTLDLVRKDRIVILQNYLKSPAEIARRKYLLANYLLVKGRRTYLAYFAGNTMDWYPEWELNLGAPRTSASSVKELPWQGIYRREFANGVVLVRRSAEPDGDG
;
A
#
# COMPACT_ATOMS: atom_id res chain seq x y z
N TRP A 1 -17.92 17.44 -3.43
CA TRP A 1 -18.11 15.96 -3.33
C TRP A 1 -17.13 15.38 -2.31
N ILE A 2 -15.84 15.72 -2.35
CA ILE A 2 -14.82 15.23 -1.40
C ILE A 2 -15.22 15.57 0.04
N ASP A 3 -15.47 16.85 0.35
CA ASP A 3 -15.86 17.30 1.69
C ASP A 3 -17.10 16.55 2.23
N ALA A 4 -18.10 16.35 1.39
CA ALA A 4 -19.31 15.63 1.78
C ALA A 4 -19.05 14.15 2.05
N TRP A 5 -18.12 13.53 1.31
CA TRP A 5 -17.70 12.16 1.55
C TRP A 5 -16.91 12.04 2.87
N GLU A 6 -15.98 12.95 3.11
CA GLU A 6 -15.17 12.97 4.34
C GLU A 6 -16.05 13.19 5.58
N ASP A 7 -17.00 14.11 5.52
CA ASP A 7 -17.94 14.37 6.61
C ASP A 7 -18.80 13.14 6.89
N TRP A 8 -19.36 12.53 5.86
CA TRP A 8 -20.15 11.30 6.01
C TRP A 8 -19.33 10.15 6.60
N MET A 9 -18.11 9.95 6.12
CA MET A 9 -17.21 8.91 6.62
C MET A 9 -16.81 9.14 8.08
N ARG A 10 -16.55 10.39 8.47
CA ARG A 10 -16.25 10.79 9.85
C ARG A 10 -17.41 10.51 10.79
N ASP A 11 -18.62 10.83 10.35
CA ASP A 11 -19.84 10.57 11.11
C ASP A 11 -20.09 9.07 11.27
N LEU A 12 -19.92 8.31 10.17
CA LEU A 12 -20.05 6.86 10.19
C LEU A 12 -19.01 6.20 11.11
N ASP A 13 -17.74 6.60 11.00
CA ASP A 13 -16.67 6.07 11.86
C ASP A 13 -16.93 6.41 13.33
N THR A 14 -17.37 7.63 13.63
CA THR A 14 -17.75 8.05 14.98
C THR A 14 -18.90 7.22 15.53
N PHE A 15 -19.91 6.94 14.73
CA PHE A 15 -21.06 6.12 15.13
C PHE A 15 -20.69 4.66 15.37
N MET A 16 -19.86 4.09 14.52
CA MET A 16 -19.45 2.68 14.57
C MET A 16 -18.38 2.43 15.64
N SER A 17 -17.43 3.36 15.81
CA SER A 17 -16.36 3.23 16.80
C SER A 17 -16.86 3.19 18.24
N ARG A 18 -17.98 3.89 18.55
CA ARG A 18 -18.66 3.78 19.85
C ARG A 18 -19.17 2.35 20.15
N ARG A 19 -19.22 1.51 19.13
CA ARG A 19 -19.61 0.08 19.22
C ARG A 19 -18.42 -0.86 19.10
N GLY A 20 -17.21 -0.32 19.06
CA GLY A 20 -15.96 -1.08 18.86
C GLY A 20 -15.78 -1.62 17.44
N ILE A 21 -16.50 -1.08 16.46
CA ILE A 21 -16.46 -1.54 15.06
C ILE A 21 -15.67 -0.53 14.23
N PRO A 22 -14.48 -0.89 13.69
CA PRO A 22 -13.72 -0.03 12.80
C PRO A 22 -14.39 0.08 11.42
N VAL A 23 -14.39 1.27 10.84
CA VAL A 23 -14.84 1.51 9.47
C VAL A 23 -13.62 1.56 8.56
N ILE A 24 -13.57 0.67 7.57
CA ILE A 24 -12.46 0.56 6.60
C ILE A 24 -13.08 0.58 5.20
N PRO A 25 -13.23 1.76 4.58
CA PRO A 25 -13.80 1.85 3.24
C PRO A 25 -12.88 1.21 2.20
N ASN A 26 -13.48 0.62 1.17
CA ASN A 26 -12.77 0.30 -0.06
C ASN A 26 -12.60 1.60 -0.86
N VAL A 27 -11.35 1.97 -1.10
CA VAL A 27 -10.97 3.22 -1.77
C VAL A 27 -10.37 2.99 -3.16
N GLY A 28 -10.52 1.78 -3.69
CA GLY A 28 -9.95 1.40 -4.97
C GLY A 28 -8.43 1.40 -4.96
N ALA A 29 -7.83 1.70 -6.09
CA ALA A 29 -6.37 1.63 -6.28
C ALA A 29 -5.60 2.88 -5.82
N LEU A 30 -6.28 3.97 -5.48
CA LEU A 30 -5.69 5.29 -5.13
C LEU A 30 -4.69 5.82 -6.19
N VAL A 31 -4.95 5.52 -7.45
CA VAL A 31 -4.03 5.85 -8.56
C VAL A 31 -4.28 7.24 -9.17
N THR A 32 -5.33 7.92 -8.78
CA THR A 32 -5.67 9.24 -9.33
C THR A 32 -4.94 10.34 -8.59
N SER A 33 -3.98 10.96 -9.27
CA SER A 33 -3.15 12.05 -8.72
C SER A 33 -3.94 13.32 -8.33
N TRP A 34 -5.18 13.43 -8.79
CA TRP A 34 -6.10 14.53 -8.48
C TRP A 34 -7.03 14.24 -7.29
N ASP A 35 -7.02 13.02 -6.76
CA ASP A 35 -7.81 12.67 -5.58
C ASP A 35 -7.12 13.17 -4.31
N ASN A 36 -7.68 14.23 -3.73
CA ASN A 36 -7.21 14.84 -2.50
C ASN A 36 -8.03 14.42 -1.26
N THR A 37 -8.82 13.34 -1.36
CA THR A 37 -9.63 12.83 -0.26
C THR A 37 -8.74 12.40 0.91
N ASP A 38 -9.03 12.89 2.12
CA ASP A 38 -8.38 12.41 3.34
C ASP A 38 -9.03 11.11 3.82
N TYR A 39 -8.51 9.98 3.35
CA TYR A 39 -8.98 8.66 3.79
C TYR A 39 -8.67 8.33 5.25
N SER A 40 -7.92 9.17 5.94
CA SER A 40 -7.61 8.98 7.37
C SER A 40 -8.73 9.43 8.32
N VAL A 41 -9.82 9.96 7.79
CA VAL A 41 -11.02 10.33 8.58
C VAL A 41 -11.76 9.13 9.16
N SER A 42 -11.49 7.92 8.65
CA SER A 42 -11.99 6.64 9.16
C SER A 42 -10.91 5.81 9.84
N ALA A 43 -11.25 4.64 10.37
CA ALA A 43 -10.30 3.74 11.05
C ALA A 43 -9.20 3.21 10.13
N GLY A 44 -9.39 3.22 8.82
CA GLY A 44 -8.42 2.74 7.84
C GLY A 44 -8.92 2.80 6.41
N ALA A 45 -8.20 2.17 5.50
CA ALA A 45 -8.56 2.04 4.09
C ALA A 45 -8.22 0.65 3.55
N PHE A 46 -9.06 0.17 2.65
CA PHE A 46 -8.83 -1.03 1.86
C PHE A 46 -8.52 -0.59 0.41
N LEU A 47 -7.30 -0.89 -0.05
CA LEU A 47 -6.83 -0.56 -1.39
C LEU A 47 -6.83 -1.81 -2.25
N GLU A 48 -7.61 -1.80 -3.32
CA GLU A 48 -7.54 -2.81 -4.37
C GLU A 48 -6.45 -2.47 -5.38
N GLN A 49 -5.78 -3.50 -5.91
CA GLN A 49 -4.73 -3.36 -6.94
C GLN A 49 -3.59 -2.42 -6.52
N PHE A 50 -3.10 -2.56 -5.28
CA PHE A 50 -2.00 -1.74 -4.80
C PHE A 50 -0.71 -2.01 -5.56
N ALA A 51 -0.07 -0.94 -6.07
CA ALA A 51 1.26 -0.97 -6.70
C ALA A 51 1.39 -1.98 -7.86
N GLU A 52 0.34 -2.13 -8.66
CA GLU A 52 0.39 -3.02 -9.83
C GLU A 52 1.54 -2.63 -10.77
N PRO A 53 2.26 -3.62 -11.34
CA PRO A 53 3.39 -3.33 -12.24
C PRO A 53 3.02 -2.49 -13.46
N GLU A 54 1.75 -2.55 -13.88
CA GLU A 54 1.20 -1.87 -15.03
C GLU A 54 0.83 -0.41 -14.77
N PHE A 55 0.87 0.06 -13.52
CA PHE A 55 0.54 1.44 -13.19
C PHE A 55 1.51 2.43 -13.79
N ASP A 56 0.95 3.56 -14.27
CA ASP A 56 1.75 4.73 -14.61
C ASP A 56 2.63 5.17 -13.41
N PRO A 57 3.82 5.73 -13.68
CA PRO A 57 4.70 6.27 -12.66
C PRO A 57 4.03 7.19 -11.64
N ASN A 58 3.18 8.08 -12.09
CA ASN A 58 2.52 9.05 -11.20
C ASN A 58 1.45 8.37 -10.35
N ASP A 59 0.74 7.39 -10.92
CA ASP A 59 -0.26 6.60 -10.21
C ASP A 59 0.38 5.80 -9.08
N TRP A 60 1.53 5.15 -9.36
CA TRP A 60 2.28 4.43 -8.32
C TRP A 60 2.76 5.38 -7.22
N VAL A 61 3.26 6.58 -7.57
CA VAL A 61 3.68 7.60 -6.60
C VAL A 61 2.47 8.04 -5.76
N SER A 62 1.33 8.30 -6.39
CA SER A 62 0.10 8.70 -5.70
C SER A 62 -0.34 7.64 -4.69
N ALA A 63 -0.54 6.40 -5.13
CA ALA A 63 -0.95 5.29 -4.28
C ALA A 63 0.03 5.06 -3.11
N THR A 64 1.33 5.12 -3.38
CA THR A 64 2.37 4.94 -2.37
C THR A 64 2.35 6.06 -1.33
N ASN A 65 2.24 7.33 -1.75
CA ASN A 65 2.19 8.47 -0.83
C ASN A 65 0.94 8.45 0.05
N GLN A 66 -0.22 8.17 -0.51
CA GLN A 66 -1.47 8.08 0.27
C GLN A 66 -1.42 6.92 1.26
N THR A 67 -0.83 5.78 0.86
CA THR A 67 -0.62 4.66 1.76
C THR A 67 0.34 5.03 2.91
N LEU A 68 1.45 5.70 2.62
CA LEU A 68 2.39 6.16 3.65
C LEU A 68 1.74 7.16 4.61
N ASP A 69 0.88 8.05 4.14
CA ASP A 69 0.13 8.98 5.00
C ASP A 69 -0.80 8.25 5.96
N LEU A 70 -1.57 7.27 5.48
CA LEU A 70 -2.41 6.41 6.31
C LEU A 70 -1.60 5.65 7.36
N VAL A 71 -0.45 5.10 6.96
CA VAL A 71 0.48 4.39 7.85
C VAL A 71 1.03 5.32 8.92
N ARG A 72 1.45 6.53 8.57
CA ARG A 72 1.95 7.55 9.49
C ARG A 72 0.90 7.97 10.52
N LYS A 73 -0.36 8.03 10.11
CA LYS A 73 -1.52 8.31 10.98
C LYS A 73 -2.00 7.08 11.76
N ASP A 74 -1.25 5.97 11.74
CA ASP A 74 -1.54 4.67 12.40
C ASP A 74 -2.91 4.09 12.02
N ARG A 75 -3.36 4.32 10.80
CA ARG A 75 -4.60 3.75 10.29
C ARG A 75 -4.42 2.28 9.89
N ILE A 76 -5.52 1.52 9.87
CA ILE A 76 -5.53 0.17 9.32
C ILE A 76 -5.43 0.29 7.80
N VAL A 77 -4.45 -0.38 7.19
CA VAL A 77 -4.30 -0.39 5.74
C VAL A 77 -4.31 -1.84 5.26
N ILE A 78 -5.24 -2.17 4.39
CA ILE A 78 -5.33 -3.48 3.76
C ILE A 78 -5.01 -3.30 2.28
N LEU A 79 -3.92 -3.91 1.83
CA LEU A 79 -3.44 -3.86 0.46
C LEU A 79 -3.76 -5.18 -0.22
N GLN A 80 -4.64 -5.15 -1.20
CA GLN A 80 -5.07 -6.32 -1.95
C GLN A 80 -4.57 -6.24 -3.39
N ASN A 81 -4.14 -7.38 -3.93
CA ASN A 81 -3.77 -7.53 -5.32
C ASN A 81 -4.37 -8.80 -5.92
N TYR A 82 -4.57 -8.77 -7.23
CA TYR A 82 -5.05 -9.92 -7.98
C TYR A 82 -3.90 -10.61 -8.71
N LEU A 83 -3.91 -11.95 -8.65
CA LEU A 83 -3.02 -12.82 -9.42
C LEU A 83 -3.84 -13.58 -10.44
N LYS A 84 -3.31 -13.77 -11.64
CA LYS A 84 -3.91 -14.67 -12.64
C LYS A 84 -3.76 -16.13 -12.21
N SER A 85 -2.69 -16.42 -11.46
CA SER A 85 -2.36 -17.76 -10.97
C SER A 85 -1.45 -17.68 -9.74
N PRO A 86 -1.53 -18.62 -8.81
CA PRO A 86 -0.56 -18.76 -7.71
C PRO A 86 0.90 -18.92 -8.20
N ALA A 87 1.11 -19.30 -9.46
CA ALA A 87 2.44 -19.49 -10.04
C ALA A 87 3.14 -18.18 -10.47
N GLU A 88 2.49 -17.02 -10.36
CA GLU A 88 3.08 -15.72 -10.72
C GLU A 88 4.11 -15.23 -9.68
N ILE A 89 5.18 -16.00 -9.48
CA ILE A 89 6.18 -15.75 -8.42
C ILE A 89 6.82 -14.37 -8.54
N ALA A 90 7.17 -13.94 -9.76
CA ALA A 90 7.79 -12.63 -9.99
C ALA A 90 6.85 -11.48 -9.59
N ARG A 91 5.57 -11.56 -9.98
CA ARG A 91 4.54 -10.59 -9.62
C ARG A 91 4.34 -10.54 -8.10
N ARG A 92 4.18 -11.69 -7.45
CA ARG A 92 4.04 -11.76 -5.98
C ARG A 92 5.21 -11.11 -5.26
N LYS A 93 6.46 -11.40 -5.68
CA LYS A 93 7.66 -10.79 -5.09
C LYS A 93 7.71 -9.28 -5.30
N TYR A 94 7.31 -8.80 -6.48
CA TYR A 94 7.24 -7.37 -6.75
C TYR A 94 6.20 -6.68 -5.84
N LEU A 95 5.00 -7.24 -5.75
CA LEU A 95 3.93 -6.71 -4.89
C LEU A 95 4.31 -6.75 -3.39
N LEU A 96 4.95 -7.85 -2.94
CA LEU A 96 5.49 -7.94 -1.58
C LEU A 96 6.54 -6.87 -1.31
N ALA A 97 7.46 -6.63 -2.24
CA ALA A 97 8.48 -5.60 -2.09
C ALA A 97 7.85 -4.20 -1.97
N ASN A 98 6.84 -3.89 -2.78
CA ASN A 98 6.09 -2.63 -2.67
C ASN A 98 5.33 -2.51 -1.35
N TYR A 99 4.67 -3.58 -0.89
CA TYR A 99 4.06 -3.63 0.45
C TYR A 99 5.09 -3.33 1.55
N LEU A 100 6.28 -3.93 1.46
CA LEU A 100 7.34 -3.73 2.44
C LEU A 100 7.88 -2.29 2.44
N LEU A 101 7.89 -1.60 1.30
CA LEU A 101 8.22 -0.17 1.25
C LEU A 101 7.30 0.67 2.14
N VAL A 102 6.02 0.34 2.22
CA VAL A 102 5.00 1.10 2.95
C VAL A 102 4.60 0.47 4.28
N LYS A 103 5.08 -0.73 4.59
CA LYS A 103 4.67 -1.50 5.77
C LYS A 103 4.78 -0.70 7.07
N GLY A 104 3.68 -0.57 7.77
CA GLY A 104 3.57 -0.08 9.14
C GLY A 104 3.08 -1.15 10.10
N ARG A 105 2.73 -0.75 11.31
CA ARG A 105 2.26 -1.65 12.37
C ARG A 105 0.91 -2.29 12.03
N ARG A 106 0.03 -1.56 11.34
CA ARG A 106 -1.35 -1.95 11.02
C ARG A 106 -1.58 -2.07 9.51
N THR A 107 -0.54 -2.52 8.78
CA THR A 107 -0.61 -2.71 7.33
C THR A 107 -0.62 -4.20 7.01
N TYR A 108 -1.55 -4.62 6.19
CA TYR A 108 -1.80 -6.01 5.83
C TYR A 108 -1.76 -6.19 4.32
N LEU A 109 -1.32 -7.34 3.86
CA LEU A 109 -1.22 -7.70 2.44
C LEU A 109 -2.04 -8.94 2.16
N ALA A 110 -2.79 -8.93 1.06
CA ALA A 110 -3.52 -10.09 0.55
C ALA A 110 -3.36 -10.23 -0.96
N TYR A 111 -3.26 -11.45 -1.44
CA TYR A 111 -3.34 -11.81 -2.85
C TYR A 111 -4.56 -12.70 -3.08
N PHE A 112 -5.26 -12.45 -4.18
CA PHE A 112 -6.35 -13.30 -4.66
C PHE A 112 -5.96 -13.90 -6.02
N ALA A 113 -5.97 -15.22 -6.10
CA ALA A 113 -5.84 -15.98 -7.34
C ALA A 113 -7.18 -16.66 -7.63
N GLY A 114 -8.01 -16.03 -8.47
CA GLY A 114 -9.40 -16.44 -8.63
C GLY A 114 -10.21 -16.20 -7.36
N ASN A 115 -10.81 -17.27 -6.80
CA ASN A 115 -11.65 -17.18 -5.59
C ASN A 115 -10.94 -17.73 -4.34
N THR A 116 -9.62 -17.94 -4.40
CA THR A 116 -8.84 -18.48 -3.29
C THR A 116 -7.91 -17.42 -2.70
N MET A 117 -7.64 -17.55 -1.42
CA MET A 117 -6.64 -16.78 -0.70
C MET A 117 -5.65 -17.78 -0.09
N ASP A 118 -4.55 -17.99 -0.81
CA ASP A 118 -3.54 -18.98 -0.44
C ASP A 118 -2.46 -18.34 0.43
N TRP A 119 -1.77 -19.18 1.21
CA TRP A 119 -0.55 -18.78 1.91
C TRP A 119 0.65 -18.93 0.98
N TYR A 120 1.53 -17.92 0.97
CA TYR A 120 2.71 -17.91 0.12
C TYR A 120 3.99 -17.90 0.97
N PRO A 121 5.01 -18.73 0.62
CA PRO A 121 6.22 -18.87 1.42
C PRO A 121 7.00 -17.57 1.63
N GLU A 122 6.93 -16.65 0.67
CA GLU A 122 7.59 -15.36 0.79
C GLU A 122 7.02 -14.45 1.89
N TRP A 123 5.84 -14.75 2.42
CA TRP A 123 5.26 -14.03 3.57
C TRP A 123 5.92 -14.39 4.91
N GLU A 124 6.65 -15.51 4.94
CA GLU A 124 7.39 -15.95 6.13
C GLU A 124 8.74 -15.24 6.31
N LEU A 125 9.11 -14.35 5.39
CA LEU A 125 10.34 -13.57 5.49
C LEU A 125 10.34 -12.70 6.76
N ASN A 126 11.21 -13.03 7.70
CA ASN A 126 11.39 -12.26 8.92
C ASN A 126 12.41 -11.13 8.73
N LEU A 127 11.99 -10.04 8.15
CA LEU A 127 12.83 -8.83 8.02
C LEU A 127 12.92 -8.04 9.33
N GLY A 128 12.11 -8.35 10.32
CA GLY A 128 12.02 -7.58 11.56
C GLY A 128 11.34 -6.22 11.38
N ALA A 129 11.53 -5.33 12.34
CA ALA A 129 10.96 -3.99 12.29
C ALA A 129 11.65 -3.12 11.24
N PRO A 130 10.94 -2.22 10.55
CA PRO A 130 11.56 -1.21 9.70
C PRO A 130 12.45 -0.29 10.55
N ARG A 131 13.65 0.03 10.05
CA ARG A 131 14.61 0.93 10.71
C ARG A 131 14.27 2.40 10.46
N THR A 132 13.55 2.67 9.38
CA THR A 132 13.16 4.02 8.96
C THR A 132 11.66 4.06 8.71
N SER A 133 11.03 5.16 9.11
CA SER A 133 9.71 5.54 8.66
C SER A 133 9.84 6.50 7.49
N ALA A 134 9.03 6.33 6.45
CA ALA A 134 8.92 7.28 5.37
C ALA A 134 7.54 7.95 5.43
N SER A 135 7.46 9.24 5.20
CA SER A 135 6.21 9.99 5.06
C SER A 135 5.84 10.22 3.59
N SER A 136 6.80 10.01 2.70
CA SER A 136 6.64 10.18 1.25
C SER A 136 7.59 9.24 0.52
N VAL A 137 7.19 8.85 -0.68
CA VAL A 137 8.04 8.08 -1.59
C VAL A 137 9.36 8.80 -1.93
N LYS A 138 9.37 10.13 -1.86
CA LYS A 138 10.58 10.95 -2.08
C LYS A 138 11.69 10.72 -1.05
N GLU A 139 11.39 10.09 0.07
CA GLU A 139 12.36 9.75 1.12
C GLU A 139 13.00 8.36 0.90
N LEU A 140 12.51 7.59 -0.07
CA LEU A 140 12.93 6.22 -0.35
C LEU A 140 13.97 6.06 -1.48
N PRO A 141 14.27 7.06 -2.37
CA PRO A 141 15.17 6.84 -3.49
C PRO A 141 16.60 6.52 -3.05
N TRP A 142 17.22 5.56 -3.72
CA TRP A 142 18.61 5.19 -3.57
C TRP A 142 19.15 4.67 -4.90
N GLN A 143 20.08 5.38 -5.54
CA GLN A 143 20.74 4.97 -6.79
C GLN A 143 19.74 4.53 -7.90
N GLY A 144 18.69 5.30 -8.14
CA GLY A 144 17.70 5.00 -9.18
C GLY A 144 16.67 3.92 -8.84
N ILE A 145 16.66 3.46 -7.60
CA ILE A 145 15.66 2.51 -7.07
C ILE A 145 15.07 3.05 -5.78
N TYR A 146 14.02 2.41 -5.28
CA TYR A 146 13.46 2.71 -3.97
C TYR A 146 13.98 1.70 -2.94
N ARG A 147 14.36 2.19 -1.76
CA ARG A 147 15.00 1.39 -0.72
C ARG A 147 14.36 1.62 0.63
N ARG A 148 14.16 0.53 1.39
CA ARG A 148 13.80 0.60 2.80
C ARG A 148 14.57 -0.43 3.61
N GLU A 149 15.12 0.00 4.76
CA GLU A 149 15.87 -0.85 5.67
C GLU A 149 14.98 -1.43 6.77
N PHE A 150 15.29 -2.66 7.13
CA PHE A 150 14.70 -3.40 8.23
C PHE A 150 15.79 -3.90 9.18
N ALA A 151 15.40 -4.41 10.34
CA ALA A 151 16.34 -4.94 11.33
C ALA A 151 17.23 -6.06 10.77
N ASN A 152 16.66 -6.92 9.92
CA ASN A 152 17.30 -8.13 9.40
C ASN A 152 17.50 -8.11 7.88
N GLY A 153 17.31 -6.97 7.21
CA GLY A 153 17.44 -6.92 5.76
C GLY A 153 17.10 -5.60 5.12
N VAL A 154 17.07 -5.58 3.82
CA VAL A 154 16.74 -4.42 3.00
C VAL A 154 15.77 -4.83 1.90
N VAL A 155 14.84 -3.94 1.58
CA VAL A 155 13.94 -4.08 0.45
C VAL A 155 14.32 -3.07 -0.62
N LEU A 156 14.42 -3.53 -1.85
CA LEU A 156 14.74 -2.74 -3.02
C LEU A 156 13.64 -2.93 -4.06
N VAL A 157 13.11 -1.83 -4.58
CA VAL A 157 12.10 -1.84 -5.63
C VAL A 157 12.58 -1.00 -6.80
N ARG A 158 12.68 -1.60 -7.97
CA ARG A 158 12.81 -0.87 -9.24
C ARG A 158 11.43 -0.86 -9.91
N ARG A 159 10.98 0.30 -10.30
CA ARG A 159 9.75 0.40 -11.09
C ARG A 159 10.00 -0.08 -12.50
N SER A 160 9.06 -0.89 -13.02
CA SER A 160 9.17 -1.47 -14.37
C SER A 160 8.95 -0.48 -15.51
N ALA A 161 8.47 0.73 -15.22
CA ALA A 161 8.05 1.70 -16.23
C ALA A 161 8.96 2.93 -16.36
N GLU A 162 10.11 2.99 -15.69
CA GLU A 162 11.12 3.95 -16.13
C GLU A 162 11.79 3.39 -17.38
N PRO A 163 11.73 4.06 -18.55
CA PRO A 163 12.54 3.68 -19.69
C PRO A 163 13.99 3.61 -19.18
N ASP A 164 14.70 2.54 -19.52
CA ASP A 164 16.14 2.48 -19.32
C ASP A 164 16.67 3.78 -19.90
N GLY A 165 17.12 4.68 -19.05
CA GLY A 165 17.69 5.93 -19.50
C GLY A 165 18.87 5.55 -20.38
N ASP A 166 18.67 5.70 -21.67
CA ASP A 166 19.77 5.63 -22.62
C ASP A 166 20.79 6.66 -22.16
N GLY A 167 21.89 6.14 -21.61
CA GLY A 167 23.04 6.92 -21.15
C GLY A 167 23.74 7.64 -22.30
#